data_e44d5c650dd6cc3fa415e646af3866a1
#
_entry.id   e44d5c650dd6cc3fa415e646af3866a1
#
_cell.length_a   1.000
_cell.length_b   1.000
_cell.length_c   1.000
_cell.angle_alpha   90.00
_cell.angle_beta   90.00
_cell.angle_gamma   90.00
#
_symmetry.space_group_name_H-M   'P 1'
#
loop_
_entity.id
_entity.type
_entity.pdbx_description
1 polymer ?
#
loop_
_entity_poly.entity_id
_entity_poly.type
_entity_poly.pdbx_seq_one_letter_code
_entity_poly.pdbx_strand_id
1 'polypeptide(L)'
;MIEIENKYKIYEKKFGYVNWIGFWTLYKKEVLRFLIVVIQTVLSPLVTSLLFLLVLSLAIGNERGEVLGFSFITFLAPGLIAMQVIQQGFSHSSSSIMIGKIQGNIVDILYAPMTAAEITLAINLAACTRSLMIAIVSIVVFTFIVELQFYNFFYIFVFTFLGAFIL
;
A
#
# COMPACT_ATOMS: atom_id res chain seq x y z
N MET A 1 -10.55 -26.84 -47.98
CA MET A 1 -10.39 -27.37 -46.60
C MET A 1 -9.08 -26.93 -45.95
N ILE A 2 -7.99 -26.82 -46.68
CA ILE A 2 -6.65 -26.38 -46.18
C ILE A 2 -6.59 -24.90 -45.79
N GLU A 3 -7.41 -24.06 -46.41
CA GLU A 3 -7.41 -22.60 -46.16
C GLU A 3 -8.09 -22.20 -44.85
N ILE A 4 -9.00 -23.02 -44.33
CA ILE A 4 -9.70 -22.79 -43.06
C ILE A 4 -8.81 -23.19 -41.88
N GLU A 5 -7.98 -24.20 -42.03
CA GLU A 5 -7.08 -24.69 -40.99
C GLU A 5 -5.97 -23.68 -40.61
N ASN A 6 -5.57 -22.83 -41.57
CA ASN A 6 -4.54 -21.80 -41.31
C ASN A 6 -5.08 -20.56 -40.61
N LYS A 7 -6.40 -20.34 -40.57
CA LYS A 7 -7.05 -19.19 -39.92
C LYS A 7 -7.18 -19.35 -38.41
N TYR A 8 -7.02 -20.55 -37.88
CA TYR A 8 -7.15 -20.91 -36.48
C TYR A 8 -5.87 -21.51 -35.89
N LYS A 9 -4.70 -21.20 -36.44
CA LYS A 9 -3.44 -21.51 -35.75
C LYS A 9 -3.39 -20.72 -34.44
N ILE A 10 -3.83 -21.37 -33.37
CA ILE A 10 -3.60 -20.94 -32.00
C ILE A 10 -2.08 -21.04 -31.78
N TYR A 11 -1.37 -19.91 -31.92
CA TYR A 11 0.04 -19.87 -31.59
C TYR A 11 0.15 -20.04 -30.08
N GLU A 12 0.70 -21.15 -29.61
CA GLU A 12 1.09 -21.34 -28.23
C GLU A 12 2.05 -20.22 -27.85
N LYS A 13 1.57 -19.28 -27.04
CA LYS A 13 2.39 -18.20 -26.54
C LYS A 13 3.36 -18.79 -25.51
N LYS A 14 4.61 -19.01 -25.92
CA LYS A 14 5.65 -19.49 -25.00
C LYS A 14 6.01 -18.33 -24.05
N PHE A 15 5.60 -18.47 -22.80
CA PHE A 15 6.06 -17.58 -21.73
C PHE A 15 7.47 -18.00 -21.35
N GLY A 16 8.35 -17.00 -21.08
CA GLY A 16 9.67 -17.26 -20.51
C GLY A 16 9.57 -17.77 -19.06
N TYR A 17 10.69 -17.81 -18.35
CA TYR A 17 10.73 -18.21 -16.93
C TYR A 17 9.83 -17.34 -16.03
N VAL A 18 9.56 -16.09 -16.42
CA VAL A 18 8.71 -15.14 -15.70
C VAL A 18 7.68 -14.56 -16.68
N ASN A 19 6.42 -14.58 -16.28
CA ASN A 19 5.33 -13.96 -17.04
C ASN A 19 5.18 -12.46 -16.69
N TRP A 20 6.08 -11.62 -17.21
CA TRP A 20 6.07 -10.17 -16.98
C TRP A 20 4.76 -9.48 -17.38
N ILE A 21 4.10 -9.99 -18.43
CA ILE A 21 2.83 -9.42 -18.90
C ILE A 21 1.72 -9.68 -17.87
N GLY A 22 1.62 -10.92 -17.38
CA GLY A 22 0.67 -11.27 -16.33
C GLY A 22 0.92 -10.52 -15.04
N PHE A 23 2.19 -10.48 -14.60
CA PHE A 23 2.64 -9.77 -13.43
C PHE A 23 2.24 -8.29 -13.46
N TRP A 24 2.59 -7.58 -14.55
CA TRP A 24 2.28 -6.15 -14.69
C TRP A 24 0.78 -5.89 -14.82
N THR A 25 0.04 -6.78 -15.47
CA THR A 25 -1.42 -6.68 -15.59
C THR A 25 -2.10 -6.82 -14.24
N LEU A 26 -1.68 -7.80 -13.43
CA LEU A 26 -2.18 -8.00 -12.08
C LEU A 26 -1.85 -6.82 -11.16
N TYR A 27 -0.59 -6.35 -11.18
CA TYR A 27 -0.16 -5.17 -10.44
C TYR A 27 -1.00 -3.95 -10.80
N LYS A 28 -1.18 -3.66 -12.10
CA LYS A 28 -1.96 -2.52 -12.58
C LYS A 28 -3.45 -2.64 -12.17
N LYS A 29 -4.02 -3.83 -12.23
CA LYS A 29 -5.39 -4.11 -11.76
C LYS A 29 -5.54 -3.75 -10.27
N GLU A 30 -4.60 -4.19 -9.44
CA GLU A 30 -4.61 -3.91 -8.00
C GLU A 30 -4.43 -2.43 -7.68
N VAL A 31 -3.53 -1.75 -8.41
CA VAL A 31 -3.33 -0.30 -8.28
C VAL A 31 -4.59 0.46 -8.68
N LEU A 32 -5.19 0.16 -9.83
CA LEU A 32 -6.41 0.82 -10.29
C LEU A 32 -7.58 0.59 -9.33
N ARG A 33 -7.67 -0.59 -8.71
CA ARG A 33 -8.72 -0.91 -7.75
C ARG A 33 -8.73 0.07 -6.56
N PHE A 34 -7.58 0.39 -5.97
CA PHE A 34 -7.56 1.35 -4.86
C PHE A 34 -7.64 2.80 -5.33
N LEU A 35 -7.19 3.11 -6.55
CA LEU A 35 -7.29 4.47 -7.10
C LEU A 35 -8.74 4.88 -7.37
N ILE A 36 -9.62 3.96 -7.71
CA ILE A 36 -11.06 4.24 -7.89
C ILE A 36 -11.68 4.77 -6.59
N VAL A 37 -11.21 4.28 -5.44
CA VAL A 37 -11.69 4.69 -4.11
C VAL A 37 -10.62 5.48 -3.34
N VAL A 38 -9.76 6.22 -4.05
CA VAL A 38 -8.59 6.89 -3.47
C VAL A 38 -8.96 7.85 -2.33
N ILE A 39 -10.04 8.61 -2.48
CA ILE A 39 -10.49 9.56 -1.45
C ILE A 39 -10.79 8.82 -0.15
N GLN A 40 -11.60 7.78 -0.19
CA GLN A 40 -11.92 6.98 0.99
C GLN A 40 -10.68 6.28 1.56
N THR A 41 -9.81 5.77 0.68
CA THR A 41 -8.60 5.04 1.05
C THR A 41 -7.58 5.91 1.77
N VAL A 42 -7.50 7.20 1.44
CA VAL A 42 -6.55 8.15 2.04
C VAL A 42 -7.16 8.89 3.22
N LEU A 43 -8.39 9.39 3.08
CA LEU A 43 -9.05 10.16 4.14
C LEU A 43 -9.32 9.34 5.40
N SER A 44 -9.76 8.09 5.26
CA SER A 44 -10.12 7.27 6.42
C SER A 44 -8.94 7.07 7.39
N PRO A 45 -7.76 6.56 6.97
CA PRO A 45 -6.63 6.40 7.89
C PRO A 45 -6.10 7.75 8.39
N LEU A 46 -6.16 8.79 7.56
CA LEU A 46 -5.67 10.12 7.92
C LEU A 46 -6.52 10.75 9.04
N VAL A 47 -7.85 10.71 8.91
CA VAL A 47 -8.76 11.20 9.95
C VAL A 47 -8.59 10.40 11.23
N THR A 48 -8.48 9.08 11.14
CA THR A 48 -8.28 8.22 12.31
C THR A 48 -7.01 8.57 13.07
N SER A 49 -5.89 8.79 12.36
CA SER A 49 -4.62 9.15 13.03
C SER A 49 -4.62 10.56 13.60
N LEU A 50 -5.27 11.51 12.92
CA LEU A 50 -5.41 12.87 13.45
C LEU A 50 -6.28 12.89 14.71
N LEU A 51 -7.40 12.14 14.73
CA LEU A 51 -8.21 11.99 15.92
C LEU A 51 -7.43 11.32 17.05
N PHE A 52 -6.64 10.28 16.74
CA PHE A 52 -5.80 9.62 17.73
C PHE A 52 -4.73 10.55 18.30
N LEU A 53 -4.07 11.34 17.43
CA LEU A 53 -3.12 12.37 17.84
C LEU A 53 -3.78 13.40 18.76
N LEU A 54 -4.97 13.88 18.39
CA LEU A 54 -5.73 14.87 19.17
C LEU A 54 -6.11 14.32 20.55
N VAL A 55 -6.65 13.12 20.62
CA VAL A 55 -7.03 12.46 21.89
C VAL A 55 -5.83 12.27 22.79
N LEU A 56 -4.69 11.77 22.26
CA LEU A 56 -3.47 11.59 23.05
C LEU A 56 -2.83 12.92 23.46
N SER A 57 -2.89 13.93 22.62
CA SER A 57 -2.42 15.28 22.94
C SER A 57 -3.21 15.89 24.10
N LEU A 58 -4.53 15.75 24.11
CA LEU A 58 -5.38 16.25 25.19
C LEU A 58 -5.23 15.43 26.48
N ALA A 59 -5.11 14.12 26.38
CA ALA A 59 -5.06 13.23 27.53
C ALA A 59 -3.71 13.27 28.26
N ILE A 60 -2.60 13.40 27.53
CA ILE A 60 -1.25 13.19 28.07
C ILE A 60 -0.33 14.39 27.79
N GLY A 61 -0.63 15.19 26.78
CA GLY A 61 0.25 16.24 26.27
C GLY A 61 0.64 17.29 27.30
N ASN A 62 -0.26 17.64 28.21
CA ASN A 62 -0.02 18.62 29.27
C ASN A 62 0.77 18.06 30.47
N GLU A 63 0.77 16.74 30.67
CA GLU A 63 1.41 16.10 31.82
C GLU A 63 2.82 15.61 31.53
N ARG A 64 3.13 15.25 30.27
CA ARG A 64 4.41 14.64 29.91
C ARG A 64 5.51 15.59 29.45
N GLY A 65 5.24 16.86 29.26
CA GLY A 65 6.27 17.82 28.85
C GLY A 65 7.04 17.42 27.58
N GLU A 66 8.37 17.52 27.61
CA GLU A 66 9.25 17.17 26.50
C GLU A 66 9.74 15.72 26.58
N VAL A 67 9.75 15.02 25.43
CA VAL A 67 10.32 13.69 25.26
C VAL A 67 11.56 13.82 24.36
N LEU A 68 12.74 13.51 24.87
CA LEU A 68 14.01 13.64 24.14
C LEU A 68 14.26 15.05 23.59
N GLY A 69 13.77 16.10 24.26
CA GLY A 69 13.92 17.51 23.81
C GLY A 69 12.91 17.94 22.75
N PHE A 70 11.93 17.10 22.43
CA PHE A 70 10.83 17.42 21.52
C PHE A 70 9.49 17.44 22.27
N SER A 71 8.55 18.24 21.78
CA SER A 71 7.20 18.17 22.34
C SER A 71 6.60 16.78 22.15
N PHE A 72 5.80 16.31 23.10
CA PHE A 72 5.18 14.98 23.04
C PHE A 72 4.45 14.72 21.71
N ILE A 73 3.76 15.73 21.17
CA ILE A 73 3.02 15.66 19.91
C ILE A 73 3.97 15.45 18.73
N THR A 74 5.07 16.20 18.68
CA THR A 74 6.08 16.07 17.61
C THR A 74 6.77 14.71 17.62
N PHE A 75 6.97 14.13 18.81
CA PHE A 75 7.50 12.78 18.96
C PHE A 75 6.52 11.69 18.51
N LEU A 76 5.22 11.88 18.80
CA LEU A 76 4.18 10.89 18.54
C LEU A 76 3.82 10.81 17.04
N ALA A 77 3.82 11.94 16.33
CA ALA A 77 3.36 12.04 14.95
C ALA A 77 4.07 11.07 13.97
N PRO A 78 5.41 10.95 13.94
CA PRO A 78 6.11 9.99 13.08
C PRO A 78 5.72 8.53 13.37
N GLY A 79 5.50 8.19 14.65
CA GLY A 79 5.06 6.86 15.06
C GLY A 79 3.68 6.50 14.51
N LEU A 80 2.75 7.46 14.51
CA LEU A 80 1.41 7.27 13.94
C LEU A 80 1.46 7.10 12.42
N ILE A 81 2.32 7.85 11.73
CA ILE A 81 2.53 7.69 10.28
C ILE A 81 3.08 6.30 9.97
N ALA A 82 4.11 5.85 10.70
CA ALA A 82 4.69 4.52 10.51
C ALA A 82 3.67 3.41 10.75
N MET A 83 2.86 3.51 11.81
CA MET A 83 1.77 2.58 12.11
C MET A 83 0.76 2.51 10.95
N GLN A 84 0.37 3.65 10.39
CA GLN A 84 -0.54 3.71 9.24
C GLN A 84 0.03 3.01 8.01
N VAL A 85 1.31 3.24 7.68
CA VAL A 85 1.98 2.63 6.53
C VAL A 85 1.89 1.11 6.60
N ILE A 86 2.26 0.54 7.74
CA ILE A 86 2.22 -0.91 7.97
C ILE A 86 0.78 -1.43 7.90
N GLN A 87 -0.14 -0.79 8.62
CA GLN A 87 -1.54 -1.22 8.67
C GLN A 87 -2.22 -1.16 7.30
N GLN A 88 -1.98 -0.12 6.52
CA GLN A 88 -2.60 0.04 5.21
C GLN A 88 -2.02 -0.91 4.15
N GLY A 89 -0.75 -1.20 4.21
CA GLY A 89 -0.14 -2.21 3.36
C GLY A 89 -0.72 -3.60 3.65
N PHE A 90 -0.70 -4.04 4.91
CA PHE A 90 -1.29 -5.31 5.33
C PHE A 90 -2.78 -5.42 4.96
N SER A 91 -3.56 -4.37 5.21
CA SER A 91 -4.97 -4.33 4.87
C SER A 91 -5.22 -4.49 3.38
N HIS A 92 -4.36 -3.92 2.52
CA HIS A 92 -4.51 -4.04 1.08
C HIS A 92 -4.24 -5.46 0.58
N SER A 93 -3.12 -6.06 0.97
CA SER A 93 -2.75 -7.41 0.54
C SER A 93 -3.74 -8.46 1.05
N SER A 94 -4.16 -8.38 2.32
CA SER A 94 -5.17 -9.27 2.89
C SER A 94 -6.52 -9.13 2.21
N SER A 95 -7.00 -7.89 2.02
CA SER A 95 -8.30 -7.63 1.41
C SER A 95 -8.35 -8.03 -0.05
N SER A 96 -7.24 -7.93 -0.79
CA SER A 96 -7.16 -8.34 -2.18
C SER A 96 -7.48 -9.82 -2.33
N ILE A 97 -6.83 -10.66 -1.54
CA ILE A 97 -7.03 -12.11 -1.57
C ILE A 97 -8.43 -12.47 -1.06
N MET A 98 -8.87 -11.84 0.03
CA MET A 98 -10.15 -12.15 0.66
C MET A 98 -11.33 -11.78 -0.23
N ILE A 99 -11.33 -10.59 -0.80
CA ILE A 99 -12.37 -10.12 -1.74
C ILE A 99 -12.37 -10.99 -2.99
N GLY A 100 -11.18 -11.34 -3.52
CA GLY A 100 -11.06 -12.25 -4.65
C GLY A 100 -11.71 -13.62 -4.42
N LYS A 101 -11.56 -14.15 -3.17
CA LYS A 101 -12.23 -15.41 -2.76
C LYS A 101 -13.75 -15.25 -2.66
N ILE A 102 -14.22 -14.21 -2.01
CA ILE A 102 -15.66 -13.97 -1.78
C ILE A 102 -16.40 -13.74 -3.11
N GLN A 103 -15.79 -13.00 -4.02
CA GLN A 103 -16.37 -12.71 -5.35
C GLN A 103 -16.17 -13.83 -6.38
N GLY A 104 -15.41 -14.87 -6.04
CA GLY A 104 -15.07 -15.96 -6.97
C GLY A 104 -14.00 -15.60 -8.00
N ASN A 105 -13.55 -14.36 -8.08
CA ASN A 105 -12.57 -13.87 -9.05
C ASN A 105 -11.14 -14.43 -8.82
N ILE A 106 -10.90 -15.06 -7.68
CA ILE A 106 -9.61 -15.69 -7.40
C ILE A 106 -9.31 -16.84 -8.37
N VAL A 107 -10.35 -17.49 -8.86
CA VAL A 107 -10.25 -18.59 -9.84
C VAL A 107 -9.56 -18.08 -11.12
N ASP A 108 -9.94 -16.91 -11.61
CA ASP A 108 -9.36 -16.31 -12.81
C ASP A 108 -7.85 -16.02 -12.64
N ILE A 109 -7.45 -15.62 -11.44
CA ILE A 109 -6.04 -15.37 -11.10
C ILE A 109 -5.25 -16.69 -11.03
N LEU A 110 -5.85 -17.75 -10.48
CA LEU A 110 -5.21 -19.06 -10.34
C LEU A 110 -5.11 -19.83 -11.65
N TYR A 111 -6.04 -19.61 -12.57
CA TYR A 111 -5.97 -20.19 -13.92
C TYR A 111 -5.04 -19.43 -14.87
N ALA A 112 -4.63 -18.20 -14.50
CA ALA A 112 -3.63 -17.48 -15.28
C ALA A 112 -2.28 -18.24 -15.27
N PRO A 113 -1.53 -18.24 -16.36
CA PRO A 113 -0.22 -18.91 -16.44
C PRO A 113 0.83 -18.11 -15.67
N MET A 114 0.65 -18.00 -14.34
CA MET A 114 1.51 -17.27 -13.40
C MET A 114 1.91 -18.16 -12.25
N THR A 115 3.14 -18.00 -11.78
CA THR A 115 3.61 -18.68 -10.57
C THR A 115 3.03 -18.03 -9.32
N ALA A 116 2.95 -18.80 -8.23
CA ALA A 116 2.50 -18.26 -6.93
C ALA A 116 3.36 -17.07 -6.45
N ALA A 117 4.66 -17.11 -6.74
CA ALA A 117 5.59 -16.02 -6.42
C ALA A 117 5.25 -14.73 -7.19
N GLU A 118 4.94 -14.83 -8.49
CA GLU A 118 4.56 -13.68 -9.32
C GLU A 118 3.27 -13.05 -8.83
N ILE A 119 2.27 -13.86 -8.47
CA ILE A 119 0.99 -13.38 -7.93
C ILE A 119 1.21 -12.64 -6.61
N THR A 120 1.95 -13.26 -5.68
CA THR A 120 2.22 -12.68 -4.37
C THR A 120 3.01 -11.39 -4.47
N LEU A 121 4.06 -11.36 -5.29
CA LEU A 121 4.86 -10.16 -5.51
C LEU A 121 4.06 -9.03 -6.16
N ALA A 122 3.19 -9.33 -7.12
CA ALA A 122 2.36 -8.31 -7.76
C ALA A 122 1.40 -7.65 -6.75
N ILE A 123 0.75 -8.45 -5.89
CA ILE A 123 -0.17 -7.96 -4.86
C ILE A 123 0.59 -7.15 -3.80
N ASN A 124 1.74 -7.63 -3.33
CA ASN A 124 2.54 -6.93 -2.31
C ASN A 124 3.13 -5.63 -2.84
N LEU A 125 3.60 -5.57 -4.09
CA LEU A 125 4.06 -4.32 -4.69
C LEU A 125 2.92 -3.30 -4.85
N ALA A 126 1.70 -3.76 -5.16
CA ALA A 126 0.54 -2.87 -5.17
C ALA A 126 0.19 -2.37 -3.76
N ALA A 127 0.33 -3.21 -2.73
CA ALA A 127 0.17 -2.82 -1.34
C ALA A 127 1.23 -1.79 -0.90
N CYS A 128 2.50 -1.98 -1.30
CA CYS A 128 3.59 -1.01 -1.07
C CYS A 128 3.29 0.35 -1.73
N THR A 129 2.85 0.36 -2.99
CA THR A 129 2.50 1.63 -3.68
C THR A 129 1.37 2.36 -2.98
N ARG A 130 0.35 1.64 -2.50
CA ARG A 130 -0.74 2.24 -1.72
C ARG A 130 -0.26 2.82 -0.40
N SER A 131 0.51 2.08 0.39
CA SER A 131 1.01 2.54 1.69
C SER A 131 1.98 3.71 1.54
N LEU A 132 2.84 3.73 0.51
CA LEU A 132 3.70 4.87 0.21
C LEU A 132 2.90 6.13 -0.16
N MET A 133 1.84 6.00 -0.96
CA MET A 133 0.98 7.12 -1.30
C MET A 133 0.31 7.71 -0.04
N ILE A 134 -0.20 6.85 0.85
CA ILE A 134 -0.80 7.29 2.11
C ILE A 134 0.26 7.94 3.02
N ALA A 135 1.47 7.39 3.07
CA ALA A 135 2.58 7.97 3.83
C ALA A 135 2.90 9.40 3.37
N ILE A 136 3.03 9.63 2.06
CA ILE A 136 3.33 10.95 1.51
C ILE A 136 2.24 11.95 1.91
N VAL A 137 0.97 11.60 1.72
CA VAL A 137 -0.14 12.48 2.09
C VAL A 137 -0.17 12.74 3.60
N SER A 138 0.04 11.70 4.42
CA SER A 138 0.07 11.83 5.88
C SER A 138 1.23 12.72 6.33
N ILE A 139 2.44 12.55 5.78
CA ILE A 139 3.59 13.41 6.10
C ILE A 139 3.27 14.87 5.78
N VAL A 140 2.71 15.16 4.61
CA VAL A 140 2.33 16.53 4.24
C VAL A 140 1.33 17.12 5.23
N VAL A 141 0.25 16.41 5.54
CA VAL A 141 -0.80 16.90 6.45
C VAL A 141 -0.27 17.08 7.87
N PHE A 142 0.51 16.12 8.38
CA PHE A 142 1.09 16.24 9.73
C PHE A 142 2.12 17.35 9.83
N THR A 143 2.87 17.67 8.77
CA THR A 143 3.79 18.81 8.73
C THR A 143 3.05 20.12 8.91
N PHE A 144 1.88 20.28 8.31
CA PHE A 144 1.07 21.51 8.48
C PHE A 144 0.45 21.63 9.88
N ILE A 145 0.12 20.51 10.55
CA ILE A 145 -0.57 20.52 11.84
C ILE A 145 0.41 20.56 13.01
N VAL A 146 1.53 19.84 12.93
CA VAL A 146 2.44 19.59 14.06
C VAL A 146 3.79 20.31 13.88
N GLU A 147 3.98 21.06 12.78
CA GLU A 147 5.25 21.71 12.44
C GLU A 147 6.45 20.76 12.53
N LEU A 148 6.32 19.59 11.88
CA LEU A 148 7.37 18.58 11.89
C LEU A 148 8.66 19.14 11.29
N GLN A 149 9.75 19.11 12.05
CA GLN A 149 11.08 19.47 11.56
C GLN A 149 11.75 18.23 10.97
N PHE A 150 11.94 18.22 9.65
CA PHE A 150 12.63 17.13 8.97
C PHE A 150 14.13 17.37 8.95
N TYR A 151 14.86 16.53 9.67
CA TYR A 151 16.32 16.62 9.70
C TYR A 151 16.97 15.99 8.47
N ASN A 152 16.37 14.91 7.93
CA ASN A 152 16.93 14.20 6.76
C ASN A 152 15.84 13.43 6.00
N PHE A 153 15.51 13.88 4.79
CA PHE A 153 14.51 13.26 3.94
C PHE A 153 14.89 11.83 3.49
N PHE A 154 16.18 11.52 3.40
CA PHE A 154 16.65 10.20 3.00
C PHE A 154 16.22 9.11 4.00
N TYR A 155 16.43 9.36 5.30
CA TYR A 155 16.00 8.40 6.33
C TYR A 155 14.49 8.22 6.36
N ILE A 156 13.72 9.27 6.20
CA ILE A 156 12.25 9.18 6.15
C ILE A 156 11.83 8.27 5.00
N PHE A 157 12.39 8.48 3.81
CA PHE A 157 12.10 7.65 2.65
C PHE A 157 12.48 6.18 2.87
N VAL A 158 13.69 5.92 3.37
CA VAL A 158 14.18 4.54 3.61
C VAL A 158 13.31 3.83 4.65
N PHE A 159 13.02 4.45 5.79
CA PHE A 159 12.19 3.81 6.82
C PHE A 159 10.74 3.62 6.39
N THR A 160 10.17 4.56 5.66
CA THR A 160 8.82 4.42 5.10
C THR A 160 8.75 3.30 4.07
N PHE A 161 9.75 3.21 3.20
CA PHE A 161 9.84 2.14 2.20
C PHE A 161 10.04 0.77 2.86
N LEU A 162 10.94 0.65 3.83
CA LEU A 162 11.14 -0.58 4.59
C LEU A 162 9.87 -0.97 5.35
N GLY A 163 9.20 -0.02 6.00
CA GLY A 163 7.92 -0.27 6.67
C GLY A 163 6.82 -0.76 5.73
N ALA A 164 6.79 -0.24 4.50
CA ALA A 164 5.85 -0.70 3.48
C ALA A 164 6.20 -2.08 2.92
N PHE A 165 7.47 -2.50 3.00
CA PHE A 165 7.97 -3.76 2.43
C PHE A 165 8.03 -4.92 3.46
N ILE A 166 7.82 -4.66 4.74
CA ILE A 166 7.74 -5.68 5.82
C ILE A 166 6.53 -6.62 5.65
N LEU A 167 5.69 -6.35 4.70
CA LEU A 167 4.51 -7.16 4.32
C LEU A 167 4.90 -8.34 3.46
#